data_e90820e5f4162f5bc341568501ac1c2a
#
_entry.id   e90820e5f4162f5bc341568501ac1c2a
#
_cell.length_a   1.000
_cell.length_b   1.000
_cell.length_c   1.000
_cell.angle_alpha   90.00
_cell.angle_beta   90.00
_cell.angle_gamma   90.00
#
_symmetry.space_group_name_H-M   'P 1'
#
loop_
_entity.id
_entity.type
_entity.pdbx_description
1 polymer ?
#
loop_
_entity_poly.entity_id
_entity_poly.type
_entity_poly.pdbx_seq_one_letter_code
_entity_poly.pdbx_strand_id
1 'polypeptide(L)'
;MDKKFDFKDITLVPEAISSVNSRKEINPYNENGNLPIMVSPMDTVVDEENCSLFLDQALEVCLPRGVFSERSEPFNSISLTDFEEVVNWYEDGSIESETTRFLVDIANGHMKKLHELSERFTKIRKSDKHQIMVGNIANPNTFEKFCEIGVDYVRVGIGGGSGCLTSANTGVHYPMASLISECYRIKKYGGYKTKIIADGGFRNYDDIIKALALGADYVMLGGVLNKTLESCSTTMLFNLIPINQTYSKIIWEEMPLLKKYLYKSFRGMSTKEVQDKWGKTELKTSEGISKTNKVEYTLSGWVENLEDYLRSAMSYTNSETLEEFKGSEYVFITQNALNRFNK
;
A
#
# COMPACT_ATOMS: atom_id res chain seq x y z
N MET A 1 1.02 20.91 22.04
CA MET A 1 0.86 19.74 21.13
C MET A 1 0.62 20.29 19.73
N ASP A 2 1.45 19.89 18.78
CA ASP A 2 1.27 20.29 17.40
C ASP A 2 0.03 19.58 16.81
N LYS A 3 -0.79 20.35 16.08
CA LYS A 3 -1.94 19.78 15.40
C LYS A 3 -1.45 18.82 14.31
N LYS A 4 -2.03 17.63 14.24
CA LYS A 4 -1.79 16.68 13.16
C LYS A 4 -2.81 16.88 12.05
N PHE A 5 -2.40 16.60 10.81
CA PHE A 5 -3.15 16.88 9.59
C PHE A 5 -3.20 15.66 8.68
N ASP A 6 -4.17 15.64 7.79
CA ASP A 6 -4.31 14.62 6.76
C ASP A 6 -4.33 15.23 5.35
N PHE A 7 -4.42 14.40 4.31
CA PHE A 7 -4.31 14.81 2.89
C PHE A 7 -5.30 15.90 2.49
N LYS A 8 -6.47 15.97 3.12
CA LYS A 8 -7.49 17.00 2.83
C LYS A 8 -7.21 18.34 3.49
N ASP A 9 -6.26 18.40 4.41
CA ASP A 9 -5.86 19.64 5.10
C ASP A 9 -4.76 20.40 4.33
N ILE A 10 -4.17 19.81 3.30
CA ILE A 10 -3.02 20.37 2.57
C ILE A 10 -3.21 20.34 1.06
N THR A 11 -2.45 21.20 0.38
CA THR A 11 -2.18 21.13 -1.07
C THR A 11 -0.71 21.37 -1.36
N LEU A 12 -0.17 20.71 -2.37
CA LEU A 12 1.20 20.94 -2.83
C LEU A 12 1.31 22.31 -3.47
N VAL A 13 2.46 22.96 -3.30
CA VAL A 13 2.75 24.27 -3.87
C VAL A 13 3.60 24.09 -5.12
N PRO A 14 3.21 24.67 -6.25
CA PRO A 14 4.08 24.71 -7.41
C PRO A 14 5.34 25.52 -7.13
N GLU A 15 6.48 25.09 -7.66
CA GLU A 15 7.68 25.91 -7.65
C GLU A 15 7.47 27.24 -8.38
N ALA A 16 8.13 28.29 -7.93
CA ALA A 16 8.05 29.62 -8.52
C ALA A 16 8.54 29.61 -9.96
N ILE A 17 9.56 28.82 -10.27
CA ILE A 17 10.12 28.60 -11.61
C ILE A 17 10.50 27.13 -11.70
N SER A 18 9.96 26.41 -12.71
CA SER A 18 10.33 25.04 -13.00
C SER A 18 11.29 25.00 -14.19
N SER A 19 12.36 24.22 -14.09
CA SER A 19 13.26 23.88 -15.18
C SER A 19 12.75 22.74 -16.06
N VAL A 20 11.73 22.02 -15.60
CA VAL A 20 11.09 20.91 -16.34
C VAL A 20 10.24 21.49 -17.47
N ASN A 21 10.68 21.30 -18.70
CA ASN A 21 10.00 21.83 -19.88
C ASN A 21 8.95 20.86 -20.46
N SER A 22 9.08 19.58 -20.16
CA SER A 22 8.16 18.55 -20.64
C SER A 22 7.97 17.45 -19.60
N ARG A 23 6.73 16.95 -19.44
CA ARG A 23 6.43 15.77 -18.60
C ARG A 23 7.19 14.52 -19.07
N LYS A 24 7.69 14.47 -20.31
CA LYS A 24 8.50 13.36 -20.85
C LYS A 24 9.90 13.28 -20.22
N GLU A 25 10.38 14.38 -19.63
CA GLU A 25 11.66 14.43 -18.92
C GLU A 25 11.58 13.77 -17.54
N ILE A 26 10.38 13.58 -17.03
CA ILE A 26 10.13 13.09 -15.68
C ILE A 26 10.13 11.57 -15.64
N ASN A 27 10.87 11.02 -14.69
CA ASN A 27 10.87 9.59 -14.36
C ASN A 27 10.03 9.32 -13.07
N PRO A 28 8.78 8.83 -13.18
CA PRO A 28 7.94 8.51 -12.03
C PRO A 28 8.21 7.10 -11.46
N TYR A 29 9.24 6.41 -11.96
CA TYR A 29 9.61 5.07 -11.53
C TYR A 29 10.76 5.13 -10.52
N ASN A 30 10.77 4.16 -9.63
CA ASN A 30 11.85 4.00 -8.66
C ASN A 30 13.10 3.35 -9.30
N GLU A 31 14.11 3.11 -8.50
CA GLU A 31 15.39 2.48 -8.88
C GLU A 31 15.26 1.07 -9.50
N ASN A 32 14.17 0.36 -9.21
CA ASN A 32 13.87 -0.98 -9.74
C ASN A 32 13.00 -0.94 -11.01
N GLY A 33 12.66 0.24 -11.52
CA GLY A 33 11.79 0.41 -12.68
C GLY A 33 10.30 0.25 -12.36
N ASN A 34 9.90 0.23 -11.08
CA ASN A 34 8.51 0.12 -10.67
C ASN A 34 7.92 1.48 -10.32
N LEU A 35 6.62 1.65 -10.55
CA LEU A 35 5.86 2.75 -9.96
C LEU A 35 5.86 2.62 -8.43
N PRO A 36 5.78 3.74 -7.69
CA PRO A 36 5.83 3.74 -6.23
C PRO A 36 4.50 3.26 -5.60
N ILE A 37 3.96 2.16 -6.11
CA ILE A 37 2.68 1.56 -5.71
C ILE A 37 2.89 0.11 -5.33
N MET A 38 2.30 -0.29 -4.22
CA MET A 38 2.22 -1.68 -3.77
C MET A 38 0.77 -2.17 -3.76
N VAL A 39 0.56 -3.37 -4.25
CA VAL A 39 -0.71 -4.08 -4.16
C VAL A 39 -0.85 -4.64 -2.75
N SER A 40 -1.92 -4.27 -2.05
CA SER A 40 -2.18 -4.75 -0.69
C SER A 40 -2.46 -6.25 -0.66
N PRO A 41 -2.00 -6.99 0.37
CA PRO A 41 -2.17 -8.45 0.50
C PRO A 41 -3.62 -8.80 0.87
N MET A 42 -4.54 -8.53 -0.03
CA MET A 42 -5.97 -8.75 0.18
C MET A 42 -6.50 -9.78 -0.81
N ASP A 43 -7.15 -10.83 -0.30
CA ASP A 43 -7.74 -11.93 -1.08
C ASP A 43 -8.96 -11.53 -1.93
N THR A 44 -9.30 -10.24 -1.94
CA THR A 44 -10.26 -9.61 -2.84
C THR A 44 -9.59 -8.65 -3.84
N VAL A 45 -8.28 -8.62 -3.89
CA VAL A 45 -7.49 -7.78 -4.80
C VAL A 45 -6.55 -8.62 -5.64
N VAL A 46 -5.74 -9.44 -4.98
CA VAL A 46 -4.66 -10.22 -5.62
C VAL A 46 -4.64 -11.66 -5.12
N ASP A 47 -4.36 -12.56 -6.04
CA ASP A 47 -4.09 -13.99 -5.83
C ASP A 47 -2.95 -14.45 -6.74
N GLU A 48 -2.70 -15.75 -6.79
CA GLU A 48 -1.68 -16.35 -7.64
C GLU A 48 -1.97 -16.15 -9.14
N GLU A 49 -3.25 -16.23 -9.54
CA GLU A 49 -3.66 -16.17 -10.95
C GLU A 49 -3.51 -14.75 -11.54
N ASN A 50 -3.86 -13.71 -10.77
CA ASN A 50 -3.82 -12.33 -11.27
C ASN A 50 -2.56 -11.54 -10.86
N CYS A 51 -1.68 -12.12 -10.05
CA CYS A 51 -0.45 -11.48 -9.58
C CYS A 51 0.40 -10.93 -10.74
N SER A 52 0.57 -11.70 -11.81
CA SER A 52 1.34 -11.29 -12.99
C SER A 52 0.79 -10.04 -13.65
N LEU A 53 -0.53 -9.84 -13.66
CA LEU A 53 -1.15 -8.66 -14.27
C LEU A 53 -0.72 -7.36 -13.57
N PHE A 54 -0.53 -7.39 -12.26
CA PHE A 54 -0.04 -6.23 -11.48
C PHE A 54 1.46 -6.00 -11.70
N LEU A 55 2.26 -7.07 -11.71
CA LEU A 55 3.70 -6.99 -11.99
C LEU A 55 3.98 -6.45 -13.40
N ASP A 56 3.20 -6.86 -14.40
CA ASP A 56 3.31 -6.38 -15.79
C ASP A 56 2.97 -4.89 -15.94
N GLN A 57 2.29 -4.30 -14.95
CA GLN A 57 2.03 -2.86 -14.84
C GLN A 57 3.08 -2.13 -13.97
N ALA A 58 4.23 -2.75 -13.75
CA ALA A 58 5.31 -2.20 -12.92
C ALA A 58 4.87 -1.87 -11.47
N LEU A 59 3.94 -2.63 -10.89
CA LEU A 59 3.52 -2.49 -9.50
C LEU A 59 4.23 -3.54 -8.63
N GLU A 60 4.60 -3.16 -7.42
CA GLU A 60 5.05 -4.12 -6.41
C GLU A 60 3.84 -4.89 -5.85
N VAL A 61 3.99 -6.18 -5.60
CA VAL A 61 2.89 -7.04 -5.15
C VAL A 61 3.17 -7.63 -3.78
N CYS A 62 2.18 -7.57 -2.88
CA CYS A 62 2.15 -8.34 -1.66
C CYS A 62 1.03 -9.38 -1.76
N LEU A 63 1.37 -10.67 -1.66
CA LEU A 63 0.40 -11.76 -1.71
C LEU A 63 -0.27 -11.96 -0.34
N PRO A 64 -1.56 -12.30 -0.28
CA PRO A 64 -2.23 -12.65 0.96
C PRO A 64 -1.58 -13.88 1.64
N ARG A 65 -1.74 -14.02 2.95
CA ARG A 65 -1.26 -15.20 3.69
C ARG A 65 -1.82 -16.50 3.09
N GLY A 66 -0.93 -17.47 2.94
CA GLY A 66 -1.26 -18.79 2.38
C GLY A 66 -1.36 -18.81 0.86
N VAL A 67 -1.10 -17.69 0.19
CA VAL A 67 -0.94 -17.58 -1.26
C VAL A 67 0.55 -17.42 -1.56
N PHE A 68 1.09 -18.24 -2.44
CA PHE A 68 2.48 -18.21 -2.86
C PHE A 68 2.57 -18.07 -4.37
N SER A 69 3.64 -17.46 -4.85
CA SER A 69 3.96 -17.38 -6.28
C SER A 69 5.25 -18.12 -6.56
N GLU A 70 5.35 -18.74 -7.72
CA GLU A 70 6.61 -19.27 -8.24
C GLU A 70 7.60 -18.16 -8.60
N ARG A 71 7.09 -16.93 -8.78
CA ARG A 71 7.92 -15.74 -9.04
C ARG A 71 8.53 -15.23 -7.73
N SER A 72 9.76 -14.74 -7.80
CA SER A 72 10.51 -14.23 -6.64
C SER A 72 10.21 -12.77 -6.29
N GLU A 73 9.52 -12.04 -7.19
CA GLU A 73 9.29 -10.60 -7.04
C GLU A 73 8.27 -10.23 -5.96
N PRO A 74 7.15 -10.98 -5.76
CA PRO A 74 6.17 -10.62 -4.75
C PRO A 74 6.68 -10.78 -3.32
N PHE A 75 6.17 -9.94 -2.41
CA PHE A 75 6.26 -10.20 -0.98
C PHE A 75 5.27 -11.29 -0.57
N ASN A 76 5.75 -12.30 0.15
CA ASN A 76 4.92 -13.33 0.74
C ASN A 76 4.48 -12.90 2.15
N SER A 77 3.17 -12.77 2.37
CA SER A 77 2.65 -12.40 3.68
C SER A 77 2.65 -13.59 4.63
N ILE A 78 3.20 -13.37 5.82
CA ILE A 78 3.32 -14.38 6.87
C ILE A 78 2.80 -13.85 8.21
N SER A 79 2.43 -14.76 9.11
CA SER A 79 2.08 -14.39 10.47
C SER A 79 3.33 -14.14 11.33
N LEU A 80 3.14 -13.62 12.54
CA LEU A 80 4.24 -13.46 13.49
C LEU A 80 4.83 -14.81 13.92
N THR A 81 4.01 -15.86 13.99
CA THR A 81 4.46 -17.23 14.33
C THR A 81 5.30 -17.80 13.19
N ASP A 82 4.82 -17.70 11.95
CA ASP A 82 5.57 -18.15 10.78
C ASP A 82 6.90 -17.39 10.65
N PHE A 83 6.90 -16.09 10.99
CA PHE A 83 8.11 -15.29 10.99
C PHE A 83 9.15 -15.77 12.03
N GLU A 84 8.70 -16.19 13.20
CA GLU A 84 9.59 -16.79 14.21
C GLU A 84 10.22 -18.08 13.69
N GLU A 85 9.47 -18.93 12.98
CA GLU A 85 9.99 -20.13 12.32
C GLU A 85 11.01 -19.77 11.24
N VAL A 86 10.69 -18.77 10.40
CA VAL A 86 11.64 -18.26 9.38
C VAL A 86 12.95 -17.81 10.02
N VAL A 87 12.90 -17.03 11.10
CA VAL A 87 14.12 -16.59 11.82
C VAL A 87 14.94 -17.79 12.28
N ASN A 88 14.29 -18.82 12.85
CA ASN A 88 14.96 -20.03 13.29
C ASN A 88 15.63 -20.79 12.13
N TRP A 89 14.98 -20.88 10.94
CA TRP A 89 15.58 -21.49 9.74
C TRP A 89 16.80 -20.72 9.21
N TYR A 90 16.84 -19.40 9.40
CA TYR A 90 18.04 -18.62 9.09
C TYR A 90 19.16 -18.87 10.09
N GLU A 91 18.84 -19.03 11.39
CA GLU A 91 19.82 -19.31 12.45
C GLU A 91 20.46 -20.69 12.33
N ASP A 92 19.69 -21.71 11.96
CA ASP A 92 20.18 -23.09 11.78
C ASP A 92 20.74 -23.37 10.38
N GLY A 93 20.64 -22.38 9.47
CA GLY A 93 21.17 -22.51 8.11
C GLY A 93 20.28 -23.29 7.13
N SER A 94 19.04 -23.63 7.51
CA SER A 94 18.12 -24.44 6.67
C SER A 94 17.59 -23.67 5.46
N ILE A 95 17.77 -22.34 5.38
CA ILE A 95 17.36 -21.54 4.22
C ILE A 95 18.34 -21.72 3.05
N GLU A 96 17.84 -22.30 1.95
CA GLU A 96 18.56 -22.50 0.70
C GLU A 96 18.27 -21.44 -0.37
N SER A 97 17.16 -20.69 -0.24
CA SER A 97 16.76 -19.69 -1.23
C SER A 97 17.79 -18.57 -1.37
N GLU A 98 18.05 -18.14 -2.60
CA GLU A 98 18.94 -17.00 -2.89
C GLU A 98 18.27 -15.64 -2.59
N THR A 99 16.95 -15.59 -2.62
CA THR A 99 16.17 -14.38 -2.39
C THR A 99 14.91 -14.72 -1.59
N THR A 100 14.55 -13.87 -0.65
CA THR A 100 13.29 -13.98 0.07
C THR A 100 12.74 -12.60 0.33
N ARG A 101 11.43 -12.43 0.14
CA ARG A 101 10.71 -11.18 0.41
C ARG A 101 9.50 -11.49 1.29
N PHE A 102 9.59 -11.19 2.57
CA PHE A 102 8.53 -11.44 3.53
C PHE A 102 7.84 -10.16 3.99
N LEU A 103 6.51 -10.22 4.05
CA LEU A 103 5.70 -9.24 4.75
C LEU A 103 5.15 -9.88 6.03
N VAL A 104 5.60 -9.44 7.19
CA VAL A 104 5.00 -9.82 8.48
C VAL A 104 3.69 -9.03 8.63
N ASP A 105 2.58 -9.65 8.19
CA ASP A 105 1.27 -9.00 8.10
C ASP A 105 0.50 -9.15 9.41
N ILE A 106 0.57 -8.11 10.25
CA ILE A 106 -0.08 -8.06 11.56
C ILE A 106 -0.76 -6.72 11.79
N ALA A 107 -1.88 -6.72 12.55
CA ALA A 107 -2.64 -5.51 12.81
C ALA A 107 -1.92 -4.53 13.76
N ASN A 108 -1.08 -5.04 14.67
CA ASN A 108 -0.33 -4.26 15.66
C ASN A 108 1.17 -4.45 15.50
N GLY A 109 1.80 -3.62 14.69
CA GLY A 109 3.25 -3.63 14.48
C GLY A 109 4.07 -3.04 15.64
N HIS A 110 3.44 -2.62 16.74
CA HIS A 110 4.13 -2.08 17.92
C HIS A 110 4.57 -3.14 18.93
N MET A 111 4.33 -4.44 18.62
CA MET A 111 4.68 -5.53 19.54
C MET A 111 6.19 -5.68 19.71
N LYS A 112 6.62 -5.81 20.97
CA LYS A 112 8.02 -6.07 21.34
C LYS A 112 8.58 -7.31 20.65
N LYS A 113 7.80 -8.40 20.58
CA LYS A 113 8.19 -9.66 19.92
C LYS A 113 8.51 -9.44 18.43
N LEU A 114 7.72 -8.60 17.72
CA LEU A 114 8.02 -8.30 16.32
C LEU A 114 9.36 -7.58 16.18
N HIS A 115 9.63 -6.60 17.05
CA HIS A 115 10.90 -5.87 17.03
C HIS A 115 12.09 -6.80 17.29
N GLU A 116 12.01 -7.65 18.32
CA GLU A 116 13.04 -8.62 18.68
C GLU A 116 13.33 -9.62 17.55
N LEU A 117 12.28 -10.17 16.91
CA LEU A 117 12.42 -11.07 15.77
C LEU A 117 13.01 -10.35 14.55
N SER A 118 12.59 -9.12 14.28
CA SER A 118 13.14 -8.32 13.18
C SER A 118 14.62 -8.00 13.39
N GLU A 119 15.02 -7.67 14.61
CA GLU A 119 16.44 -7.44 14.95
C GLU A 119 17.29 -8.71 14.78
N ARG A 120 16.76 -9.88 15.19
CA ARG A 120 17.44 -11.16 14.93
C ARG A 120 17.60 -11.40 13.43
N PHE A 121 16.50 -11.27 12.67
CA PHE A 121 16.50 -11.49 11.21
C PHE A 121 17.51 -10.58 10.49
N THR A 122 17.52 -9.29 10.77
CA THR A 122 18.42 -8.33 10.09
C THR A 122 19.90 -8.60 10.38
N LYS A 123 20.21 -9.19 11.54
CA LYS A 123 21.59 -9.58 11.90
C LYS A 123 22.07 -10.88 11.22
N ILE A 124 21.16 -11.81 10.91
CA ILE A 124 21.52 -13.16 10.42
C ILE A 124 21.25 -13.37 8.93
N ARG A 125 20.46 -12.49 8.28
CA ARG A 125 20.19 -12.59 6.85
C ARG A 125 21.47 -12.58 6.03
N LYS A 126 21.52 -13.43 4.98
CA LYS A 126 22.75 -13.68 4.20
C LYS A 126 23.11 -12.52 3.25
N SER A 127 22.14 -11.71 2.83
CA SER A 127 22.34 -10.59 1.90
C SER A 127 21.14 -9.65 1.88
N ASP A 128 21.26 -8.51 1.20
CA ASP A 128 20.15 -7.54 0.98
C ASP A 128 19.04 -8.08 0.05
N LYS A 129 19.23 -9.27 -0.54
CA LYS A 129 18.18 -9.97 -1.30
C LYS A 129 17.14 -10.64 -0.38
N HIS A 130 17.45 -10.79 0.91
CA HIS A 130 16.54 -11.29 1.93
C HIS A 130 15.90 -10.09 2.63
N GLN A 131 14.70 -9.72 2.18
CA GLN A 131 14.04 -8.50 2.59
C GLN A 131 12.86 -8.77 3.52
N ILE A 132 12.67 -7.87 4.47
CA ILE A 132 11.55 -7.91 5.40
C ILE A 132 10.76 -6.60 5.36
N MET A 133 9.44 -6.75 5.29
CA MET A 133 8.47 -5.68 5.51
C MET A 133 7.73 -5.96 6.79
N VAL A 134 7.61 -4.96 7.68
CA VAL A 134 6.89 -5.07 8.94
C VAL A 134 5.82 -4.00 9.07
N GLY A 135 4.85 -4.22 9.91
CA GLY A 135 3.76 -3.27 10.21
C GLY A 135 2.44 -3.99 10.43
N ASN A 136 1.36 -3.24 10.69
CA ASN A 136 1.21 -1.78 10.56
C ASN A 136 1.59 -1.06 11.84
N ILE A 137 2.19 0.11 11.69
CA ILE A 137 2.48 1.02 12.80
C ILE A 137 1.80 2.37 12.59
N ALA A 138 1.55 3.09 13.69
CA ALA A 138 1.00 4.44 13.67
C ALA A 138 1.71 5.36 14.67
N ASN A 139 3.02 5.17 14.83
CA ASN A 139 3.86 6.00 15.71
C ASN A 139 5.24 6.20 15.07
N PRO A 140 5.64 7.47 14.81
CA PRO A 140 6.95 7.77 14.21
C PRO A 140 8.15 7.22 15.00
N ASN A 141 8.07 7.18 16.34
CA ASN A 141 9.14 6.64 17.17
C ASN A 141 9.29 5.10 16.97
N THR A 142 8.19 4.40 16.65
CA THR A 142 8.27 2.96 16.31
C THR A 142 8.93 2.78 14.95
N PHE A 143 8.66 3.67 13.99
CA PHE A 143 9.37 3.69 12.72
C PHE A 143 10.88 3.85 12.91
N GLU A 144 11.30 4.80 13.75
CA GLU A 144 12.71 5.04 14.07
C GLU A 144 13.39 3.78 14.62
N LYS A 145 12.74 3.08 15.57
CA LYS A 145 13.27 1.82 16.13
C LYS A 145 13.48 0.73 15.08
N PHE A 146 12.58 0.61 14.09
CA PHE A 146 12.76 -0.32 12.98
C PHE A 146 13.88 0.12 12.04
N CYS A 147 14.06 1.43 11.83
CA CYS A 147 15.19 1.96 11.08
C CYS A 147 16.54 1.63 11.74
N GLU A 148 16.64 1.80 13.07
CA GLU A 148 17.87 1.54 13.86
C GLU A 148 18.35 0.08 13.73
N ILE A 149 17.42 -0.87 13.62
CA ILE A 149 17.75 -2.29 13.46
C ILE A 149 17.84 -2.74 11.98
N GLY A 150 17.68 -1.81 11.01
CA GLY A 150 17.90 -2.07 9.60
C GLY A 150 16.80 -2.88 8.90
N VAL A 151 15.54 -2.73 9.30
CA VAL A 151 14.37 -3.28 8.57
C VAL A 151 14.26 -2.60 7.20
N ASP A 152 13.96 -3.37 6.16
CA ASP A 152 13.95 -2.85 4.78
C ASP A 152 12.72 -1.99 4.50
N TYR A 153 11.52 -2.43 4.93
CA TYR A 153 10.24 -1.77 4.67
C TYR A 153 9.37 -1.71 5.93
N VAL A 154 8.77 -0.56 6.19
CA VAL A 154 7.83 -0.41 7.31
C VAL A 154 6.49 0.12 6.79
N ARG A 155 5.41 -0.65 7.02
CA ARG A 155 4.03 -0.22 6.72
C ARG A 155 3.55 0.73 7.81
N VAL A 156 3.29 1.97 7.41
CA VAL A 156 2.77 3.01 8.28
C VAL A 156 1.29 3.27 7.99
N GLY A 157 0.47 3.29 9.03
CA GLY A 157 -0.96 3.53 8.98
C GLY A 157 -1.78 2.46 9.71
N ILE A 158 -2.63 2.88 10.63
CA ILE A 158 -3.60 2.05 11.35
C ILE A 158 -4.98 2.67 11.19
N GLY A 159 -5.98 1.87 10.79
CA GLY A 159 -7.38 2.27 10.77
C GLY A 159 -7.81 3.13 9.57
N GLY A 160 -6.90 3.48 8.63
CA GLY A 160 -7.21 4.31 7.45
C GLY A 160 -7.89 3.57 6.30
N GLY A 161 -7.78 2.25 6.24
CA GLY A 161 -8.30 1.44 5.15
C GLY A 161 -9.82 1.48 5.02
N SER A 162 -10.32 1.47 3.77
CA SER A 162 -11.77 1.54 3.48
C SER A 162 -12.57 0.32 3.95
N GLY A 163 -11.90 -0.76 4.32
CA GLY A 163 -12.46 -1.95 4.95
C GLY A 163 -12.12 -2.09 6.44
N CYS A 164 -11.44 -1.11 7.05
CA CYS A 164 -10.97 -1.16 8.43
C CYS A 164 -11.86 -0.33 9.36
N LEU A 165 -12.20 -0.88 10.52
CA LEU A 165 -12.97 -0.21 11.58
C LEU A 165 -12.15 0.06 12.84
N THR A 166 -10.85 -0.28 12.85
CA THR A 166 -10.00 -0.18 14.05
C THR A 166 -10.01 1.23 14.63
N SER A 167 -9.77 2.25 13.82
CA SER A 167 -9.75 3.65 14.29
C SER A 167 -11.10 4.11 14.86
N ALA A 168 -12.20 3.73 14.19
CA ALA A 168 -13.54 4.10 14.62
C ALA A 168 -13.95 3.42 15.93
N ASN A 169 -13.52 2.16 16.15
CA ASN A 169 -13.94 1.36 17.29
C ASN A 169 -13.00 1.48 18.49
N THR A 170 -11.71 1.72 18.26
CA THR A 170 -10.69 1.74 19.32
C THR A 170 -10.20 3.14 19.68
N GLY A 171 -10.42 4.13 18.81
CA GLY A 171 -9.83 5.47 18.92
C GLY A 171 -8.31 5.51 18.65
N VAL A 172 -7.70 4.39 18.23
CA VAL A 172 -6.27 4.33 17.90
C VAL A 172 -6.06 4.65 16.44
N HIS A 173 -5.41 5.78 16.19
CA HIS A 173 -5.14 6.28 14.83
C HIS A 173 -4.05 7.36 14.87
N TYR A 174 -3.42 7.60 13.73
CA TYR A 174 -2.56 8.75 13.49
C TYR A 174 -2.87 9.31 12.09
N PRO A 175 -3.12 10.63 11.93
CA PRO A 175 -3.38 11.22 10.61
C PRO A 175 -2.26 10.91 9.62
N MET A 176 -2.61 10.32 8.49
CA MET A 176 -1.66 9.67 7.59
C MET A 176 -0.63 10.66 7.01
N ALA A 177 -1.05 11.84 6.59
CA ALA A 177 -0.14 12.83 6.04
C ALA A 177 0.93 13.27 7.07
N SER A 178 0.52 13.51 8.32
CA SER A 178 1.46 13.79 9.42
C SER A 178 2.39 12.62 9.71
N LEU A 179 1.85 11.39 9.72
CA LEU A 179 2.65 10.19 10.00
C LEU A 179 3.75 10.00 8.96
N ILE A 180 3.41 10.10 7.67
CA ILE A 180 4.38 10.01 6.57
C ILE A 180 5.45 11.09 6.70
N SER A 181 5.04 12.35 6.88
CA SER A 181 5.97 13.49 6.98
C SER A 181 6.95 13.34 8.15
N GLU A 182 6.47 12.85 9.30
CA GLU A 182 7.33 12.64 10.47
C GLU A 182 8.27 11.46 10.29
N CYS A 183 7.80 10.33 9.74
CA CYS A 183 8.65 9.19 9.37
C CYS A 183 9.71 9.58 8.33
N TYR A 184 9.34 10.39 7.33
CA TYR A 184 10.29 10.88 6.33
C TYR A 184 11.38 11.77 6.94
N ARG A 185 10.99 12.67 7.87
CA ARG A 185 11.98 13.46 8.60
C ARG A 185 12.96 12.58 9.38
N ILE A 186 12.47 11.60 10.13
CA ILE A 186 13.30 10.63 10.85
C ILE A 186 14.27 9.94 9.89
N LYS A 187 13.72 9.38 8.78
CA LYS A 187 14.53 8.71 7.76
C LYS A 187 15.63 9.61 7.20
N LYS A 188 15.25 10.83 6.79
CA LYS A 188 16.16 11.80 6.15
C LYS A 188 17.27 12.25 7.09
N TYR A 189 16.93 12.66 8.32
CA TYR A 189 17.91 13.15 9.29
C TYR A 189 18.76 12.04 9.90
N GLY A 190 18.20 10.84 10.05
CA GLY A 190 18.94 9.66 10.52
C GLY A 190 19.79 8.98 9.44
N GLY A 191 19.64 9.34 8.16
CA GLY A 191 20.32 8.69 7.05
C GLY A 191 19.89 7.24 6.83
N TYR A 192 18.65 6.88 7.25
CA TYR A 192 18.17 5.50 7.19
C TYR A 192 17.72 5.10 5.78
N LYS A 193 17.99 3.84 5.43
CA LYS A 193 17.59 3.25 4.13
C LYS A 193 16.19 2.64 4.14
N THR A 194 15.60 2.43 5.32
CA THR A 194 14.27 1.83 5.50
C THR A 194 13.23 2.55 4.65
N LYS A 195 12.46 1.80 3.86
CA LYS A 195 11.41 2.34 2.99
C LYS A 195 10.10 2.53 3.77
N ILE A 196 9.45 3.67 3.54
CA ILE A 196 8.16 4.04 4.14
C ILE A 196 7.05 3.56 3.21
N ILE A 197 6.21 2.63 3.67
CA ILE A 197 5.04 2.15 2.93
C ILE A 197 3.79 2.75 3.55
N ALA A 198 3.21 3.74 2.89
CA ALA A 198 1.96 4.36 3.36
C ALA A 198 0.77 3.44 3.04
N ASP A 199 0.13 2.88 4.07
CA ASP A 199 -0.93 1.89 3.92
C ASP A 199 -2.25 2.34 4.52
N GLY A 200 -3.26 2.44 3.65
CA GLY A 200 -4.65 2.74 4.00
C GLY A 200 -5.04 4.23 3.89
N GLY A 201 -6.33 4.45 3.60
CA GLY A 201 -6.91 5.80 3.53
C GLY A 201 -6.94 6.43 2.15
N PHE A 202 -6.29 5.85 1.17
CA PHE A 202 -6.21 6.39 -0.19
C PHE A 202 -7.51 6.15 -0.97
N ARG A 203 -8.04 7.20 -1.58
CA ARG A 203 -9.30 7.16 -2.34
C ARG A 203 -9.14 7.70 -3.75
N ASN A 204 -8.29 8.70 -3.92
CA ASN A 204 -8.10 9.46 -5.16
C ASN A 204 -6.62 9.54 -5.49
N TYR A 205 -6.31 9.93 -6.73
CA TYR A 205 -4.93 10.14 -7.18
C TYR A 205 -4.22 11.23 -6.37
N ASP A 206 -4.93 12.29 -5.95
CA ASP A 206 -4.34 13.37 -5.16
C ASP A 206 -3.85 12.92 -3.78
N ASP A 207 -4.54 11.99 -3.12
CA ASP A 207 -4.11 11.39 -1.86
C ASP A 207 -2.78 10.63 -2.05
N ILE A 208 -2.67 9.84 -3.14
CA ILE A 208 -1.47 9.07 -3.50
C ILE A 208 -0.28 10.00 -3.79
N ILE A 209 -0.50 11.01 -4.63
CA ILE A 209 0.52 11.97 -5.03
C ILE A 209 1.03 12.75 -3.82
N LYS A 210 0.13 13.20 -2.94
CA LYS A 210 0.51 13.88 -1.70
C LYS A 210 1.31 12.99 -0.76
N ALA A 211 0.97 11.70 -0.65
CA ALA A 211 1.74 10.78 0.17
C ALA A 211 3.19 10.62 -0.32
N LEU A 212 3.38 10.51 -1.63
CA LEU A 212 4.70 10.45 -2.25
C LEU A 212 5.48 11.77 -2.04
N ALA A 213 4.83 12.90 -2.26
CA ALA A 213 5.41 14.23 -2.02
C ALA A 213 5.83 14.44 -0.55
N LEU A 214 5.05 13.89 0.41
CA LEU A 214 5.38 13.95 1.84
C LEU A 214 6.51 12.99 2.25
N GLY A 215 6.95 12.09 1.36
CA GLY A 215 8.12 11.24 1.55
C GLY A 215 7.84 9.75 1.69
N ALA A 216 6.64 9.25 1.37
CA ALA A 216 6.42 7.83 1.22
C ALA A 216 7.28 7.28 0.08
N ASP A 217 7.90 6.12 0.27
CA ASP A 217 8.60 5.41 -0.81
C ASP A 217 7.62 4.64 -1.67
N TYR A 218 6.54 4.13 -1.07
CA TYR A 218 5.44 3.45 -1.75
C TYR A 218 4.11 3.78 -1.07
N VAL A 219 3.05 3.69 -1.86
CA VAL A 219 1.67 3.73 -1.39
C VAL A 219 1.04 2.36 -1.61
N MET A 220 0.56 1.73 -0.53
CA MET A 220 -0.12 0.43 -0.59
C MET A 220 -1.62 0.61 -0.80
N LEU A 221 -2.14 -0.05 -1.83
CA LEU A 221 -3.52 0.11 -2.30
C LEU A 221 -4.29 -1.22 -2.27
N GLY A 222 -5.43 -1.20 -1.58
CA GLY A 222 -6.41 -2.29 -1.58
C GLY A 222 -7.70 -1.91 -2.29
N GLY A 223 -8.53 -1.09 -1.65
CA GLY A 223 -9.86 -0.74 -2.15
C GLY A 223 -9.89 -0.03 -3.50
N VAL A 224 -8.84 0.73 -3.86
CA VAL A 224 -8.68 1.33 -5.18
C VAL A 224 -8.47 0.24 -6.23
N LEU A 225 -7.54 -0.68 -5.99
CA LEU A 225 -7.24 -1.76 -6.93
C LEU A 225 -8.33 -2.84 -6.98
N ASN A 226 -9.12 -3.00 -5.92
CA ASN A 226 -10.31 -3.87 -5.97
C ASN A 226 -11.36 -3.40 -6.99
N LYS A 227 -11.40 -2.11 -7.33
CA LYS A 227 -12.32 -1.55 -8.33
C LYS A 227 -11.86 -1.79 -9.77
N THR A 228 -10.68 -2.36 -9.98
CA THR A 228 -10.22 -2.75 -11.32
C THR A 228 -10.98 -3.98 -11.80
N LEU A 229 -11.12 -4.09 -13.10
CA LEU A 229 -11.71 -5.27 -13.74
C LEU A 229 -10.92 -6.55 -13.40
N GLU A 230 -9.59 -6.43 -13.26
CA GLU A 230 -8.63 -7.52 -13.08
C GLU A 230 -8.48 -8.00 -11.64
N SER A 231 -9.05 -7.32 -10.63
CA SER A 231 -8.99 -7.81 -9.24
C SER A 231 -9.60 -9.21 -9.12
N CYS A 232 -9.02 -10.07 -8.25
CA CYS A 232 -9.38 -11.49 -8.14
C CYS A 232 -10.76 -11.74 -7.50
N SER A 233 -11.36 -10.71 -6.88
CA SER A 233 -12.65 -10.89 -6.22
C SER A 233 -13.78 -11.26 -7.20
N THR A 234 -14.79 -11.95 -6.68
CA THR A 234 -15.98 -12.31 -7.47
C THR A 234 -16.60 -11.08 -8.10
N THR A 235 -16.74 -11.12 -9.44
CA THR A 235 -17.48 -10.10 -10.19
C THR A 235 -18.97 -10.44 -10.20
N MET A 236 -19.80 -9.45 -9.96
CA MET A 236 -21.25 -9.58 -9.94
C MET A 236 -21.89 -8.60 -10.94
N LEU A 237 -22.78 -9.11 -11.77
CA LEU A 237 -23.63 -8.27 -12.62
C LEU A 237 -24.86 -7.84 -11.83
N PHE A 238 -25.20 -6.57 -11.89
CA PHE A 238 -26.29 -5.93 -11.11
C PHE A 238 -26.16 -6.11 -9.60
N ASN A 239 -24.94 -6.36 -9.10
CA ASN A 239 -24.67 -6.68 -7.69
C ASN A 239 -25.44 -7.93 -7.17
N LEU A 240 -25.85 -8.84 -8.04
CA LEU A 240 -26.69 -10.00 -7.72
C LEU A 240 -26.17 -11.30 -8.37
N ILE A 241 -25.77 -11.24 -9.62
CA ILE A 241 -25.45 -12.42 -10.44
C ILE A 241 -23.94 -12.57 -10.52
N PRO A 242 -23.34 -13.60 -9.89
CA PRO A 242 -21.90 -13.85 -10.02
C PRO A 242 -21.57 -14.26 -11.46
N ILE A 243 -20.53 -13.66 -12.01
CA ILE A 243 -20.03 -13.96 -13.35
C ILE A 243 -18.52 -14.20 -13.28
N ASN A 244 -18.01 -15.04 -14.17
CA ASN A 244 -16.58 -15.30 -14.24
C ASN A 244 -15.81 -14.14 -14.90
N GLN A 245 -14.49 -14.18 -14.80
CA GLN A 245 -13.62 -13.12 -15.31
C GLN A 245 -13.70 -12.95 -16.83
N THR A 246 -13.88 -14.05 -17.58
CA THR A 246 -14.03 -14.01 -19.04
C THR A 246 -15.27 -13.23 -19.45
N TYR A 247 -16.43 -13.54 -18.85
CA TYR A 247 -17.67 -12.80 -19.12
C TYR A 247 -17.58 -11.33 -18.65
N SER A 248 -16.87 -11.07 -17.57
CA SER A 248 -16.63 -9.70 -17.09
C SER A 248 -15.89 -8.86 -18.13
N LYS A 249 -14.85 -9.42 -18.76
CA LYS A 249 -14.09 -8.77 -19.83
C LYS A 249 -14.95 -8.53 -21.06
N ILE A 250 -15.72 -9.51 -21.53
CA ILE A 250 -16.64 -9.36 -22.66
C ILE A 250 -17.65 -8.22 -22.39
N ILE A 251 -18.26 -8.20 -21.21
CA ILE A 251 -19.20 -7.12 -20.85
C ILE A 251 -18.51 -5.77 -20.83
N TRP A 252 -17.30 -5.69 -20.31
CA TRP A 252 -16.55 -4.44 -20.22
C TRP A 252 -16.22 -3.87 -21.59
N GLU A 253 -15.78 -4.71 -22.52
CA GLU A 253 -15.30 -4.31 -23.85
C GLU A 253 -16.44 -4.14 -24.87
N GLU A 254 -17.40 -5.05 -24.87
CA GLU A 254 -18.41 -5.13 -25.95
C GLU A 254 -19.79 -4.63 -25.54
N MET A 255 -20.08 -4.46 -24.22
CA MET A 255 -21.41 -4.11 -23.72
C MET A 255 -21.42 -2.83 -22.88
N PRO A 256 -21.20 -1.63 -23.48
CA PRO A 256 -21.04 -0.37 -22.75
C PRO A 256 -22.24 -0.01 -21.85
N LEU A 257 -23.45 -0.50 -22.17
CA LEU A 257 -24.63 -0.30 -21.33
C LEU A 257 -24.64 -1.17 -20.08
N LEU A 258 -23.99 -2.34 -20.11
CA LEU A 258 -23.95 -3.29 -18.99
C LEU A 258 -22.72 -3.09 -18.09
N LYS A 259 -21.60 -2.61 -18.63
CA LYS A 259 -20.37 -2.44 -17.84
C LYS A 259 -20.55 -1.60 -16.58
N LYS A 260 -21.47 -0.62 -16.59
CA LYS A 260 -21.77 0.22 -15.42
C LYS A 260 -22.47 -0.54 -14.28
N TYR A 261 -22.89 -1.77 -14.50
CA TYR A 261 -23.52 -2.64 -13.51
C TYR A 261 -22.62 -3.80 -13.06
N LEU A 262 -21.32 -3.72 -13.34
CA LEU A 262 -20.32 -4.65 -12.80
C LEU A 262 -19.88 -4.20 -11.40
N TYR A 263 -19.85 -5.14 -10.47
CA TYR A 263 -19.44 -4.94 -9.08
C TYR A 263 -18.44 -6.00 -8.66
N LYS A 264 -17.56 -5.66 -7.76
CA LYS A 264 -16.57 -6.55 -7.10
C LYS A 264 -16.91 -6.69 -5.63
N SER A 265 -16.82 -7.89 -5.09
CA SER A 265 -16.84 -8.06 -3.64
C SER A 265 -15.55 -7.48 -3.02
N PHE A 266 -15.68 -6.87 -1.86
CA PHE A 266 -14.56 -6.31 -1.12
C PHE A 266 -14.74 -6.61 0.36
N ARG A 267 -13.68 -7.05 1.02
CA ARG A 267 -13.67 -7.24 2.48
C ARG A 267 -12.34 -6.84 3.09
N GLY A 268 -12.40 -6.31 4.30
CA GLY A 268 -11.21 -6.08 5.12
C GLY A 268 -10.61 -7.39 5.63
N MET A 269 -9.30 -7.45 5.75
CA MET A 269 -8.59 -8.65 6.21
C MET A 269 -8.85 -8.98 7.69
N SER A 270 -9.42 -8.06 8.47
CA SER A 270 -9.83 -8.27 9.87
C SER A 270 -11.30 -8.69 10.04
N THR A 271 -11.96 -9.16 8.98
CA THR A 271 -13.32 -9.73 9.06
C THR A 271 -13.31 -11.11 9.72
N LYS A 272 -14.44 -11.51 10.34
CA LYS A 272 -14.57 -12.85 10.96
C LYS A 272 -14.29 -13.96 9.95
N GLU A 273 -14.80 -13.83 8.72
CA GLU A 273 -14.59 -14.83 7.65
C GLU A 273 -13.09 -15.07 7.36
N VAL A 274 -12.28 -14.01 7.35
CA VAL A 274 -10.83 -14.13 7.13
C VAL A 274 -10.15 -14.71 8.36
N GLN A 275 -10.56 -14.29 9.55
CA GLN A 275 -10.02 -14.81 10.82
C GLN A 275 -10.32 -16.29 11.01
N ASP A 276 -11.52 -16.74 10.64
CA ASP A 276 -11.90 -18.16 10.66
C ASP A 276 -11.03 -18.99 9.71
N LYS A 277 -10.74 -18.47 8.51
CA LYS A 277 -9.79 -19.11 7.58
C LYS A 277 -8.38 -19.27 8.17
N TRP A 278 -7.98 -18.37 9.07
CA TRP A 278 -6.70 -18.44 9.77
C TRP A 278 -6.76 -19.20 11.11
N GLY A 279 -7.86 -19.93 11.37
CA GLY A 279 -8.03 -20.74 12.58
C GLY A 279 -8.26 -19.96 13.88
N LYS A 280 -8.62 -18.65 13.78
CA LYS A 280 -8.89 -17.79 14.93
C LYS A 280 -10.39 -17.77 15.25
N THR A 281 -10.90 -18.81 15.90
CA THR A 281 -12.34 -18.98 16.19
C THR A 281 -12.85 -18.21 17.42
N GLU A 282 -11.96 -17.62 18.24
CA GLU A 282 -12.34 -17.03 19.53
C GLU A 282 -12.71 -15.54 19.49
N LEU A 283 -12.45 -14.84 18.38
CA LEU A 283 -12.69 -13.40 18.28
C LEU A 283 -14.18 -13.09 18.08
N LYS A 284 -14.80 -12.46 19.08
CA LYS A 284 -16.22 -12.05 19.05
C LYS A 284 -16.48 -10.80 18.21
N THR A 285 -15.47 -9.95 17.99
CA THR A 285 -15.58 -8.67 17.29
C THR A 285 -14.88 -8.72 15.94
N SER A 286 -15.42 -7.98 14.94
CA SER A 286 -14.80 -7.76 13.63
C SER A 286 -14.33 -6.33 13.54
N GLU A 287 -13.09 -6.11 13.16
CA GLU A 287 -12.55 -4.79 12.82
C GLU A 287 -12.53 -4.53 11.30
N GLY A 288 -13.13 -5.41 10.51
CA GLY A 288 -13.29 -5.29 9.07
C GLY A 288 -14.75 -5.29 8.64
N ILE A 289 -15.01 -4.71 7.48
CA ILE A 289 -16.34 -4.73 6.81
C ILE A 289 -16.26 -5.45 5.48
N SER A 290 -17.39 -6.07 5.10
CA SER A 290 -17.63 -6.58 3.75
C SER A 290 -18.60 -5.65 3.02
N LYS A 291 -18.29 -5.31 1.78
CA LYS A 291 -19.10 -4.47 0.90
C LYS A 291 -18.89 -4.85 -0.56
N THR A 292 -19.64 -4.23 -1.45
CA THR A 292 -19.38 -4.30 -2.89
C THR A 292 -18.88 -2.96 -3.40
N ASN A 293 -17.93 -2.98 -4.31
CA ASN A 293 -17.44 -1.83 -5.04
C ASN A 293 -17.84 -1.97 -6.51
N LYS A 294 -18.20 -0.86 -7.13
CA LYS A 294 -18.43 -0.83 -8.57
C LYS A 294 -17.09 -1.02 -9.29
N VAL A 295 -17.07 -1.76 -10.42
CA VAL A 295 -15.94 -1.76 -11.35
C VAL A 295 -15.89 -0.40 -12.02
N GLU A 296 -14.79 0.33 -11.86
CA GLU A 296 -14.67 1.71 -12.35
C GLU A 296 -13.71 1.82 -13.55
N TYR A 297 -12.72 0.95 -13.63
CA TYR A 297 -11.64 1.02 -14.62
C TYR A 297 -10.96 -0.34 -14.83
N THR A 298 -10.18 -0.43 -15.90
CA THR A 298 -9.16 -1.49 -16.06
C THR A 298 -7.91 -1.13 -15.28
N LEU A 299 -7.10 -2.12 -14.94
CA LEU A 299 -5.83 -1.89 -14.24
C LEU A 299 -4.89 -1.00 -15.07
N SER A 300 -4.73 -1.29 -16.36
CA SER A 300 -3.88 -0.48 -17.24
C SER A 300 -4.35 0.97 -17.34
N GLY A 301 -5.66 1.20 -17.54
CA GLY A 301 -6.20 2.56 -17.62
C GLY A 301 -6.05 3.34 -16.30
N TRP A 302 -6.12 2.66 -15.15
CA TRP A 302 -5.88 3.29 -13.86
C TRP A 302 -4.39 3.67 -13.69
N VAL A 303 -3.48 2.77 -14.09
CA VAL A 303 -2.03 2.98 -14.02
C VAL A 303 -1.59 4.12 -14.94
N GLU A 304 -2.06 4.15 -16.19
CA GLU A 304 -1.79 5.25 -17.12
C GLU A 304 -2.21 6.61 -16.56
N ASN A 305 -3.41 6.69 -15.98
CA ASN A 305 -3.87 7.92 -15.36
C ASN A 305 -3.01 8.32 -14.16
N LEU A 306 -2.63 7.37 -13.30
CA LEU A 306 -1.75 7.66 -12.16
C LEU A 306 -0.40 8.19 -12.63
N GLU A 307 0.21 7.53 -13.62
CA GLU A 307 1.49 7.94 -14.18
C GLU A 307 1.44 9.36 -14.73
N ASP A 308 0.42 9.68 -15.52
CA ASP A 308 0.24 11.01 -16.11
C ASP A 308 0.01 12.10 -15.05
N TYR A 309 -0.81 11.82 -14.03
CA TYR A 309 -1.03 12.76 -12.94
C TYR A 309 0.21 12.94 -12.07
N LEU A 310 0.97 11.87 -11.80
CA LEU A 310 2.21 11.94 -11.05
C LEU A 310 3.27 12.76 -11.81
N ARG A 311 3.48 12.50 -13.10
CA ARG A 311 4.35 13.32 -13.95
C ARG A 311 3.91 14.78 -13.95
N SER A 312 2.61 15.04 -14.01
CA SER A 312 2.07 16.40 -13.93
C SER A 312 2.43 17.07 -12.61
N ALA A 313 2.19 16.41 -11.49
CA ALA A 313 2.51 16.97 -10.17
C ALA A 313 4.01 17.23 -10.01
N MET A 314 4.85 16.28 -10.42
CA MET A 314 6.30 16.39 -10.37
C MET A 314 6.81 17.56 -11.24
N SER A 315 6.19 17.81 -12.41
CA SER A 315 6.56 18.95 -13.26
C SER A 315 6.26 20.30 -12.59
N TYR A 316 5.14 20.41 -11.88
CA TYR A 316 4.80 21.62 -11.12
C TYR A 316 5.73 21.85 -9.94
N THR A 317 6.21 20.82 -9.30
CA THR A 317 7.12 20.91 -8.15
C THR A 317 8.60 20.87 -8.55
N ASN A 318 8.91 21.01 -9.84
CA ASN A 318 10.27 21.00 -10.39
C ASN A 318 11.08 19.76 -10.02
N SER A 319 10.45 18.60 -10.07
CA SER A 319 11.04 17.31 -9.73
C SER A 319 11.11 16.41 -10.96
N GLU A 320 12.32 15.96 -11.34
CA GLU A 320 12.51 15.04 -12.47
C GLU A 320 12.45 13.57 -12.01
N THR A 321 12.73 13.32 -10.74
CA THR A 321 12.74 11.98 -10.12
C THR A 321 11.86 11.91 -8.88
N LEU A 322 11.46 10.69 -8.49
CA LEU A 322 10.70 10.48 -7.24
C LEU A 322 11.47 10.95 -6.01
N GLU A 323 12.80 10.84 -6.01
CA GLU A 323 13.60 11.25 -4.84
C GLU A 323 13.59 12.78 -4.67
N GLU A 324 13.63 13.54 -5.77
CA GLU A 324 13.49 15.01 -5.75
C GLU A 324 12.06 15.42 -5.35
N PHE A 325 11.05 14.62 -5.70
CA PHE A 325 9.66 14.90 -5.36
C PHE A 325 9.36 14.77 -3.87
N LYS A 326 10.12 13.93 -3.14
CA LYS A 326 9.96 13.76 -1.70
C LYS A 326 10.34 15.00 -0.92
N GLY A 327 9.47 15.44 -0.05
CA GLY A 327 9.64 16.66 0.75
C GLY A 327 9.25 17.93 0.00
N SER A 328 8.46 17.83 -1.08
CA SER A 328 7.86 18.97 -1.79
C SER A 328 7.11 19.89 -0.82
N GLU A 329 7.13 21.18 -1.14
CA GLU A 329 6.44 22.19 -0.34
C GLU A 329 4.92 22.01 -0.39
N TYR A 330 4.27 22.23 0.75
CA TYR A 330 2.82 22.22 0.85
C TYR A 330 2.32 23.35 1.77
N VAL A 331 1.06 23.73 1.58
CA VAL A 331 0.37 24.70 2.45
C VAL A 331 -0.89 24.08 3.02
N PHE A 332 -1.27 24.55 4.21
CA PHE A 332 -2.56 24.20 4.81
C PHE A 332 -3.69 24.95 4.11
N ILE A 333 -4.80 24.27 3.88
CA ILE A 333 -6.00 24.82 3.25
C ILE A 333 -7.19 24.77 4.21
N THR A 334 -8.10 25.71 4.04
CA THR A 334 -9.37 25.70 4.77
C THR A 334 -10.38 24.76 4.11
N GLN A 335 -11.38 24.30 4.86
CA GLN A 335 -12.48 23.50 4.30
C GLN A 335 -13.17 24.21 3.13
N ASN A 336 -13.30 25.53 3.18
CA ASN A 336 -13.91 26.31 2.09
C ASN A 336 -13.05 26.30 0.82
N ALA A 337 -11.72 26.34 0.96
CA ALA A 337 -10.81 26.19 -0.17
C ALA A 337 -10.91 24.77 -0.75
N LEU A 338 -10.88 23.74 0.10
CA LEU A 338 -11.05 22.35 -0.34
C LEU A 338 -12.34 22.12 -1.11
N ASN A 339 -13.47 22.69 -0.64
CA ASN A 339 -14.78 22.55 -1.30
C ASN A 339 -14.82 23.17 -2.70
N ARG A 340 -13.93 24.12 -3.02
CA ARG A 340 -13.80 24.68 -4.37
C ARG A 340 -13.05 23.77 -5.34
N PHE A 341 -12.19 22.89 -4.86
CA PHE A 341 -11.42 21.94 -5.67
C PHE A 341 -12.21 20.65 -5.93
N ASN A 342 -13.09 20.26 -5.02
CA ASN A 342 -13.97 19.09 -5.18
C ASN A 342 -15.20 19.52 -6.03
N LYS A 343 -15.07 19.39 -7.36
CA LYS A 343 -16.17 19.62 -8.31
C LYS A 343 -16.99 18.35 -8.53
#